data_f355419bbe9dbf27604b4fcd0fa03154
#
_entry.id   f355419bbe9dbf27604b4fcd0fa03154
#
_cell.length_a   1.000
_cell.length_b   1.000
_cell.length_c   1.000
_cell.angle_alpha   90.00
_cell.angle_beta   90.00
_cell.angle_gamma   90.00
#
_symmetry.space_group_name_H-M   'P 1'
#
loop_
_entity.id
_entity.type
_entity.pdbx_description
1 polymer ?
#
loop_
_entity_poly.entity_id
_entity_poly.type
_entity_poly.pdbx_seq_one_letter_code
_entity_poly.pdbx_strand_id
1 'polypeptide(L)'
;MVKEVVLGIDLGTSAIKIIAVDQLGNVIESVSETLKLYQEHPGYSEQDPNEWFEATKKGIKELIQSTEMSDKIVKGISFSGQMHGLVIVDDNGIPLRKAILWNDTRNSIQCRQIEDIYGERLNYNPILEGFTLPKMLWVQQHEPEIWNRVDVFMLPKDYLRYCLTQTIHMEYSDACSTLLFNPENYEWTRDVGDTFNIGDIYPPLVKSHSYVGNVTSSLAKELGLSSDVAVYAGGGDNACGAIGAGVIHDKSALCSIGTSGVVLNVEYQRVTSYDSNLHLFNHSVPDTYYAMGVTLAAGYSLNWLKQTFFENESFEEILNLAASSKIGANGLLFTPYLAGERTPHGDAQIRGSFIGISGQHTKADFARAVIEGITYSLYDSIKIMRRAGHEMNSITSIGGGAKSRFWLQLQADIFNVQIKRLKHEEGPSMGAAILAAYGLGWFKTIESCVEAFIKVDEVFEPNNENHGLYEQYYSVYEAIYKQTKQLTADLLTITN
;
A
#
# COMPACT_ATOMS: atom_id res chain seq x y z
N MET A 1 -8.55 -20.95 31.35
CA MET A 1 -7.24 -20.97 30.69
C MET A 1 -7.00 -19.58 30.15
N VAL A 2 -5.85 -18.99 30.42
CA VAL A 2 -5.47 -17.69 29.84
C VAL A 2 -5.33 -17.87 28.33
N LYS A 3 -5.92 -16.96 27.56
CA LYS A 3 -5.90 -17.01 26.10
C LYS A 3 -4.76 -16.14 25.59
N GLU A 4 -3.96 -16.68 24.71
CA GLU A 4 -2.85 -15.97 24.09
C GLU A 4 -3.33 -15.16 22.88
N VAL A 5 -2.75 -13.97 22.69
CA VAL A 5 -2.98 -13.10 21.54
C VAL A 5 -1.68 -12.57 20.99
N VAL A 6 -1.71 -12.16 19.73
CA VAL A 6 -0.65 -11.36 19.08
C VAL A 6 -1.18 -9.97 18.78
N LEU A 7 -0.27 -8.99 18.74
CA LEU A 7 -0.58 -7.64 18.28
C LEU A 7 -0.06 -7.43 16.86
N GLY A 8 -0.93 -6.96 15.98
CA GLY A 8 -0.55 -6.41 14.68
C GLY A 8 -0.65 -4.89 14.73
N ILE A 9 0.46 -4.20 14.51
CA ILE A 9 0.56 -2.74 14.54
C ILE A 9 0.78 -2.25 13.12
N ASP A 10 -0.10 -1.38 12.62
CA ASP A 10 0.03 -0.76 11.32
C ASP A 10 0.26 0.74 11.45
N LEU A 11 1.44 1.20 11.07
CA LEU A 11 1.83 2.59 11.03
C LEU A 11 1.45 3.21 9.67
N GLY A 12 0.20 3.62 9.52
CA GLY A 12 -0.25 4.36 8.34
C GLY A 12 0.16 5.83 8.36
N THR A 13 -0.18 6.55 7.29
CA THR A 13 0.11 8.00 7.20
C THR A 13 -0.80 8.84 8.09
N SER A 14 -2.07 8.47 8.23
CA SER A 14 -3.07 9.26 8.98
C SER A 14 -3.31 8.76 10.40
N ALA A 15 -2.99 7.51 10.67
CA ALA A 15 -3.23 6.87 11.96
C ALA A 15 -2.35 5.65 12.16
N ILE A 16 -2.13 5.28 13.41
CA ILE A 16 -1.65 3.95 13.81
C ILE A 16 -2.86 3.11 14.17
N LYS A 17 -2.94 1.90 13.62
CA LYS A 17 -3.94 0.91 13.98
C LYS A 17 -3.29 -0.27 14.69
N ILE A 18 -3.84 -0.67 15.84
CA ILE A 18 -3.35 -1.80 16.63
C ILE A 18 -4.50 -2.77 16.83
N ILE A 19 -4.30 -4.03 16.48
CA ILE A 19 -5.27 -5.08 16.70
C ILE A 19 -4.68 -6.19 17.57
N ALA A 20 -5.50 -6.77 18.44
CA ALA A 20 -5.18 -7.99 19.17
C ALA A 20 -5.93 -9.17 18.53
N VAL A 21 -5.20 -10.22 18.17
CA VAL A 21 -5.75 -11.37 17.44
C VAL A 21 -5.44 -12.66 18.18
N ASP A 22 -6.44 -13.52 18.35
CA ASP A 22 -6.29 -14.84 18.98
C ASP A 22 -5.77 -15.90 17.98
N GLN A 23 -5.51 -17.11 18.46
CA GLN A 23 -5.02 -18.25 17.65
C GLN A 23 -6.02 -18.74 16.60
N LEU A 24 -7.27 -18.30 16.64
CA LEU A 24 -8.30 -18.63 15.65
C LEU A 24 -8.46 -17.53 14.58
N GLY A 25 -7.70 -16.43 14.70
CA GLY A 25 -7.82 -15.29 13.80
C GLY A 25 -8.93 -14.29 14.16
N ASN A 26 -9.55 -14.45 15.35
CA ASN A 26 -10.55 -13.48 15.77
C ASN A 26 -9.86 -12.21 16.29
N VAL A 27 -10.30 -11.07 15.81
CA VAL A 27 -9.92 -9.77 16.38
C VAL A 27 -10.64 -9.60 17.69
N ILE A 28 -9.89 -9.53 18.77
CA ILE A 28 -10.39 -9.41 20.15
C ILE A 28 -10.63 -7.94 20.47
N GLU A 29 -9.70 -7.07 20.06
CA GLU A 29 -9.76 -5.63 20.30
C GLU A 29 -9.04 -4.89 19.18
N SER A 30 -9.46 -3.66 18.92
CA SER A 30 -8.85 -2.79 17.91
C SER A 30 -8.86 -1.33 18.40
N VAL A 31 -7.70 -0.69 18.33
CA VAL A 31 -7.50 0.72 18.69
C VAL A 31 -6.86 1.46 17.55
N SER A 32 -7.22 2.73 17.34
CA SER A 32 -6.62 3.58 16.32
C SER A 32 -6.31 4.96 16.90
N GLU A 33 -5.06 5.41 16.70
CA GLU A 33 -4.57 6.71 17.11
C GLU A 33 -4.23 7.57 15.91
N THR A 34 -4.76 8.77 15.83
CA THR A 34 -4.50 9.71 14.72
C THR A 34 -3.10 10.27 14.79
N LEU A 35 -2.49 10.48 13.63
CA LEU A 35 -1.16 11.06 13.48
C LEU A 35 -1.24 12.43 12.82
N LYS A 36 -0.31 13.29 13.21
CA LYS A 36 -0.17 14.62 12.62
C LYS A 36 0.70 14.57 11.38
N LEU A 37 0.29 15.28 10.34
CA LEU A 37 1.04 15.49 9.12
C LEU A 37 1.54 16.94 9.07
N TYR A 38 2.82 17.14 8.78
CA TYR A 38 3.47 18.45 8.63
C TYR A 38 3.71 18.72 7.14
N GLN A 39 3.12 19.81 6.65
CA GLN A 39 3.20 20.25 5.26
C GLN A 39 3.54 21.76 5.23
N GLU A 40 4.70 22.11 5.77
CA GLU A 40 5.09 23.52 5.99
C GLU A 40 5.41 24.25 4.68
N HIS A 41 5.74 23.50 3.61
CA HIS A 41 6.02 24.04 2.27
C HIS A 41 5.30 23.22 1.21
N PRO A 42 5.01 23.80 0.03
CA PRO A 42 4.47 23.02 -1.10
C PRO A 42 5.37 21.83 -1.45
N GLY A 43 4.77 20.66 -1.58
CA GLY A 43 5.48 19.41 -1.87
C GLY A 43 6.11 18.71 -0.67
N TYR A 44 6.15 19.36 0.52
CA TYR A 44 6.67 18.74 1.73
C TYR A 44 5.61 17.91 2.43
N SER A 45 6.01 16.74 2.90
CA SER A 45 5.16 15.84 3.69
C SER A 45 6.03 15.11 4.72
N GLU A 46 5.89 15.50 5.99
CA GLU A 46 6.74 15.02 7.07
C GLU A 46 5.93 14.60 8.29
N GLN A 47 6.52 13.70 9.10
CA GLN A 47 6.01 13.34 10.43
C GLN A 47 7.16 13.25 11.44
N ASP A 48 6.85 13.49 12.72
CA ASP A 48 7.83 13.30 13.80
C ASP A 48 7.83 11.82 14.24
N PRO A 49 8.96 11.09 14.10
CA PRO A 49 9.03 9.71 14.53
C PRO A 49 8.73 9.49 16.03
N ASN A 50 8.98 10.48 16.87
CA ASN A 50 8.65 10.40 18.30
C ASN A 50 7.13 10.40 18.53
N GLU A 51 6.36 11.14 17.72
CA GLU A 51 4.89 11.14 17.80
C GLU A 51 4.32 9.76 17.44
N TRP A 52 4.93 9.02 16.51
CA TRP A 52 4.53 7.62 16.22
C TRP A 52 4.70 6.72 17.44
N PHE A 53 5.83 6.84 18.14
CA PHE A 53 6.09 6.04 19.31
C PHE A 53 5.13 6.36 20.48
N GLU A 54 4.87 7.65 20.73
CA GLU A 54 3.91 8.07 21.75
C GLU A 54 2.48 7.59 21.44
N ALA A 55 2.03 7.71 20.18
CA ALA A 55 0.73 7.19 19.74
C ALA A 55 0.65 5.67 19.89
N THR A 56 1.72 4.95 19.53
CA THR A 56 1.80 3.49 19.73
C THR A 56 1.71 3.09 21.21
N LYS A 57 2.44 3.77 22.08
CA LYS A 57 2.37 3.50 23.53
C LYS A 57 0.97 3.74 24.07
N LYS A 58 0.33 4.83 23.65
CA LYS A 58 -1.03 5.17 24.05
C LYS A 58 -2.01 4.09 23.58
N GLY A 59 -1.96 3.71 22.29
CA GLY A 59 -2.84 2.70 21.73
C GLY A 59 -2.66 1.31 22.37
N ILE A 60 -1.41 0.88 22.62
CA ILE A 60 -1.15 -0.39 23.33
C ILE A 60 -1.74 -0.34 24.76
N LYS A 61 -1.54 0.75 25.51
CA LYS A 61 -2.11 0.89 26.86
C LYS A 61 -3.63 0.83 26.85
N GLU A 62 -4.28 1.54 25.94
CA GLU A 62 -5.72 1.53 25.77
C GLU A 62 -6.23 0.11 25.47
N LEU A 63 -5.60 -0.57 24.50
CA LEU A 63 -5.96 -1.92 24.11
C LEU A 63 -5.81 -2.91 25.27
N ILE A 64 -4.70 -2.88 26.03
CA ILE A 64 -4.43 -3.80 27.16
C ILE A 64 -5.40 -3.55 28.32
N GLN A 65 -5.89 -2.32 28.50
CA GLN A 65 -6.82 -1.96 29.57
C GLN A 65 -8.29 -2.26 29.23
N SER A 66 -8.58 -2.66 27.97
CA SER A 66 -9.94 -3.00 27.57
C SER A 66 -10.47 -4.25 28.29
N THR A 67 -11.78 -4.34 28.42
CA THR A 67 -12.46 -5.47 29.07
C THR A 67 -12.23 -6.78 28.33
N GLU A 68 -12.16 -6.70 27.00
CA GLU A 68 -11.94 -7.82 26.09
C GLU A 68 -10.56 -8.46 26.27
N MET A 69 -9.60 -7.67 26.77
CA MET A 69 -8.23 -8.12 27.03
C MET A 69 -8.00 -8.65 28.45
N SER A 70 -8.99 -8.57 29.35
CA SER A 70 -8.83 -8.88 30.78
C SER A 70 -8.36 -10.31 31.11
N ASP A 71 -8.64 -11.30 30.24
CA ASP A 71 -8.21 -12.70 30.36
C ASP A 71 -7.18 -13.11 29.28
N LYS A 72 -6.54 -12.14 28.63
CA LYS A 72 -5.61 -12.36 27.52
C LYS A 72 -4.16 -12.05 27.93
N ILE A 73 -3.23 -12.74 27.28
CA ILE A 73 -1.79 -12.44 27.37
C ILE A 73 -1.24 -12.20 25.96
N VAL A 74 -0.58 -11.06 25.76
CA VAL A 74 0.15 -10.78 24.53
C VAL A 74 1.43 -11.60 24.51
N LYS A 75 1.66 -12.39 23.46
CA LYS A 75 2.85 -13.23 23.28
C LYS A 75 3.79 -12.69 22.19
N GLY A 76 3.26 -12.00 21.22
CA GLY A 76 4.07 -11.45 20.11
C GLY A 76 3.50 -10.17 19.54
N ILE A 77 4.38 -9.36 18.99
CA ILE A 77 4.07 -8.11 18.28
C ILE A 77 4.78 -8.13 16.93
N SER A 78 4.09 -7.71 15.89
CA SER A 78 4.70 -7.43 14.60
C SER A 78 4.11 -6.17 13.98
N PHE A 79 4.74 -5.68 12.92
CA PHE A 79 4.50 -4.36 12.38
C PHE A 79 4.17 -4.41 10.89
N SER A 80 3.32 -3.50 10.50
CA SER A 80 3.16 -2.99 9.15
C SER A 80 3.42 -1.48 9.18
N GLY A 81 3.79 -0.89 8.07
CA GLY A 81 3.88 0.57 8.01
C GLY A 81 4.08 1.12 6.62
N GLN A 82 3.78 2.43 6.50
CA GLN A 82 3.98 3.19 5.28
C GLN A 82 5.41 3.04 4.76
N MET A 83 5.52 2.66 3.49
CA MET A 83 6.80 2.38 2.83
C MET A 83 7.56 3.66 2.46
N HIS A 84 8.83 3.52 2.07
CA HIS A 84 9.66 4.58 1.47
C HIS A 84 10.05 5.75 2.36
N GLY A 85 9.42 5.94 3.52
CA GLY A 85 9.69 7.06 4.42
C GLY A 85 11.14 7.04 4.93
N LEU A 86 11.82 8.19 4.93
CA LEU A 86 13.20 8.29 5.40
C LEU A 86 13.23 8.73 6.87
N VAL A 87 13.70 7.86 7.75
CA VAL A 87 14.09 8.17 9.13
C VAL A 87 15.60 8.04 9.24
N ILE A 88 16.28 9.05 9.70
CA ILE A 88 17.73 9.04 9.96
C ILE A 88 17.99 9.33 11.43
N VAL A 89 18.86 8.53 12.03
CA VAL A 89 19.19 8.62 13.47
C VAL A 89 20.68 8.77 13.69
N ASP A 90 21.03 9.32 14.86
CA ASP A 90 22.42 9.36 15.33
C ASP A 90 22.85 8.07 16.01
N ASP A 91 24.08 8.01 16.50
CA ASP A 91 24.68 6.87 17.20
C ASP A 91 23.97 6.45 18.51
N ASN A 92 23.06 7.30 19.01
CA ASN A 92 22.20 7.00 20.15
C ASN A 92 20.80 6.54 19.72
N GLY A 93 20.54 6.44 18.41
CA GLY A 93 19.23 6.10 17.84
C GLY A 93 18.20 7.22 17.92
N ILE A 94 18.63 8.47 18.08
CA ILE A 94 17.77 9.63 18.18
C ILE A 94 17.52 10.19 16.77
N PRO A 95 16.26 10.39 16.36
CA PRO A 95 15.94 10.99 15.07
C PRO A 95 16.56 12.38 14.92
N LEU A 96 17.30 12.58 13.83
CA LEU A 96 17.99 13.82 13.55
C LEU A 96 17.08 14.90 12.98
N ARG A 97 15.93 14.48 12.46
CA ARG A 97 14.89 15.35 11.88
C ARG A 97 13.55 14.62 11.79
N LYS A 98 12.48 15.34 11.40
CA LYS A 98 11.21 14.71 11.00
C LYS A 98 11.44 13.79 9.81
N ALA A 99 10.73 12.66 9.76
CA ALA A 99 10.76 11.73 8.65
C ALA A 99 10.17 12.35 7.38
N ILE A 100 10.85 12.19 6.24
CA ILE A 100 10.32 12.58 4.93
C ILE A 100 9.49 11.40 4.39
N LEU A 101 8.19 11.63 4.14
CA LEU A 101 7.25 10.56 3.81
C LEU A 101 7.23 10.21 2.31
N TRP A 102 6.50 9.15 1.99
CA TRP A 102 6.37 8.60 0.63
C TRP A 102 5.69 9.55 -0.38
N ASN A 103 4.84 10.46 0.11
CA ASN A 103 4.10 11.45 -0.68
C ASN A 103 4.78 12.84 -0.70
N ASP A 104 6.03 12.93 -0.25
CA ASP A 104 6.85 14.12 -0.36
C ASP A 104 7.46 14.23 -1.75
N THR A 105 7.44 15.41 -2.34
CA THR A 105 7.90 15.65 -3.72
C THR A 105 9.02 16.68 -3.84
N ARG A 106 9.70 17.02 -2.72
CA ARG A 106 10.78 18.03 -2.70
C ARG A 106 12.02 17.63 -3.50
N ASN A 107 12.20 16.36 -3.79
CA ASN A 107 13.41 15.70 -4.27
C ASN A 107 13.37 15.33 -5.77
N SER A 108 12.57 16.02 -6.60
CA SER A 108 12.49 15.77 -8.05
C SER A 108 13.82 15.99 -8.78
N ILE A 109 14.69 16.91 -8.28
CA ILE A 109 16.03 17.13 -8.84
C ILE A 109 16.90 15.90 -8.61
N GLN A 110 16.82 15.32 -7.40
CA GLN A 110 17.57 14.13 -7.02
C GLN A 110 17.12 12.90 -7.82
N CYS A 111 15.83 12.78 -8.15
CA CYS A 111 15.34 11.75 -9.05
C CYS A 111 16.05 11.84 -10.41
N ARG A 112 16.10 13.04 -11.00
CA ARG A 112 16.83 13.25 -12.28
C ARG A 112 18.32 12.93 -12.19
N GLN A 113 18.98 13.27 -11.09
CA GLN A 113 20.40 12.92 -10.86
C GLN A 113 20.62 11.40 -10.87
N ILE A 114 19.68 10.63 -10.32
CA ILE A 114 19.74 9.17 -10.33
C ILE A 114 19.45 8.63 -11.73
N GLU A 115 18.43 9.18 -12.42
CA GLU A 115 18.04 8.81 -13.79
C GLU A 115 19.17 9.07 -14.80
N ASP A 116 19.90 10.16 -14.65
CA ASP A 116 21.04 10.49 -15.52
C ASP A 116 22.16 9.42 -15.49
N ILE A 117 22.25 8.65 -14.41
CA ILE A 117 23.27 7.62 -14.22
C ILE A 117 22.72 6.22 -14.51
N TYR A 118 21.52 5.91 -14.03
CA TYR A 118 20.95 4.56 -14.05
C TYR A 118 19.80 4.36 -15.05
N GLY A 119 19.35 5.44 -15.73
CA GLY A 119 18.16 5.41 -16.59
C GLY A 119 16.88 5.50 -15.76
N GLU A 120 15.74 5.18 -16.38
CA GLU A 120 14.41 5.38 -15.77
C GLU A 120 14.11 4.43 -14.61
N ARG A 121 14.90 3.38 -14.40
CA ARG A 121 14.65 2.34 -13.38
C ARG A 121 15.94 1.94 -12.66
N LEU A 122 15.80 1.71 -11.36
CA LEU A 122 16.87 1.20 -10.50
C LEU A 122 16.29 0.09 -9.62
N ASN A 123 17.04 -1.03 -9.53
CA ASN A 123 16.61 -2.22 -8.76
C ASN A 123 15.14 -2.60 -9.06
N TYR A 124 14.79 -2.64 -10.37
CA TYR A 124 13.47 -3.01 -10.91
C TYR A 124 12.32 -2.02 -10.68
N ASN A 125 12.56 -0.93 -10.00
CA ASN A 125 11.56 0.08 -9.70
C ASN A 125 11.79 1.38 -10.47
N PRO A 126 10.75 2.13 -10.83
CA PRO A 126 10.90 3.46 -11.40
C PRO A 126 11.51 4.39 -10.35
N ILE A 127 12.30 5.36 -10.81
CA ILE A 127 12.89 6.38 -9.93
C ILE A 127 11.86 7.48 -9.72
N LEU A 128 11.30 7.54 -8.51
CA LEU A 128 10.25 8.49 -8.15
C LEU A 128 10.58 9.18 -6.82
N GLU A 129 10.04 10.38 -6.63
CA GLU A 129 10.21 11.17 -5.40
C GLU A 129 9.78 10.42 -4.13
N GLY A 130 8.80 9.51 -4.28
CA GLY A 130 8.31 8.69 -3.17
C GLY A 130 9.37 7.77 -2.55
N PHE A 131 10.38 7.33 -3.29
CA PHE A 131 11.41 6.39 -2.80
C PHE A 131 12.43 7.01 -1.84
N THR A 132 13.18 6.16 -1.12
CA THR A 132 14.06 6.61 -0.02
C THR A 132 15.35 7.25 -0.53
N LEU A 133 16.01 6.68 -1.56
CA LEU A 133 17.29 7.19 -2.07
C LEU A 133 17.22 8.66 -2.50
N PRO A 134 16.24 9.13 -3.29
CA PRO A 134 16.15 10.54 -3.64
C PRO A 134 16.02 11.48 -2.43
N LYS A 135 15.37 11.02 -1.34
CA LYS A 135 15.26 11.77 -0.08
C LYS A 135 16.60 11.88 0.65
N MET A 136 17.37 10.79 0.66
CA MET A 136 18.74 10.79 1.22
C MET A 136 19.62 11.83 0.51
N LEU A 137 19.59 11.84 -0.83
CA LEU A 137 20.34 12.81 -1.61
C LEU A 137 19.90 14.24 -1.32
N TRP A 138 18.59 14.45 -1.15
CA TRP A 138 18.09 15.76 -0.80
C TRP A 138 18.62 16.23 0.56
N VAL A 139 18.57 15.39 1.60
CA VAL A 139 19.11 15.71 2.93
C VAL A 139 20.61 15.95 2.85
N GLN A 140 21.37 15.11 2.15
CA GLN A 140 22.81 15.27 1.98
C GLN A 140 23.16 16.63 1.35
N GLN A 141 22.39 17.09 0.36
CA GLN A 141 22.66 18.31 -0.38
C GLN A 141 22.15 19.58 0.31
N HIS A 142 21.04 19.51 1.06
CA HIS A 142 20.38 20.68 1.65
C HIS A 142 20.57 20.79 3.16
N GLU A 143 20.89 19.69 3.84
CA GLU A 143 21.08 19.61 5.28
C GLU A 143 22.38 18.87 5.64
N PRO A 144 23.55 19.28 5.11
CA PRO A 144 24.81 18.53 5.25
C PRO A 144 25.24 18.38 6.71
N GLU A 145 24.92 19.31 7.60
CA GLU A 145 25.23 19.21 9.03
C GLU A 145 24.42 18.09 9.71
N ILE A 146 23.19 17.84 9.25
CA ILE A 146 22.37 16.72 9.70
C ILE A 146 22.93 15.44 9.12
N TRP A 147 23.21 15.40 7.80
CA TRP A 147 23.70 14.22 7.10
C TRP A 147 25.00 13.68 7.70
N ASN A 148 25.94 14.55 8.07
CA ASN A 148 27.22 14.18 8.69
C ASN A 148 27.11 13.51 10.08
N ARG A 149 25.91 13.52 10.68
CA ARG A 149 25.63 12.89 11.97
C ARG A 149 24.85 11.58 11.86
N VAL A 150 24.49 11.19 10.63
CA VAL A 150 23.72 9.98 10.42
C VAL A 150 24.58 8.75 10.72
N ASP A 151 24.12 7.91 11.64
CA ASP A 151 24.70 6.61 11.95
C ASP A 151 24.01 5.51 11.11
N VAL A 152 22.66 5.53 11.08
CA VAL A 152 21.88 4.57 10.31
C VAL A 152 20.57 5.19 9.81
N PHE A 153 20.11 4.72 8.66
CA PHE A 153 18.74 5.04 8.20
C PHE A 153 17.78 3.88 8.51
N MET A 154 16.53 4.23 8.72
CA MET A 154 15.42 3.28 8.91
C MET A 154 14.20 3.74 8.12
N LEU A 155 13.27 2.81 7.90
CA LEU A 155 11.93 3.17 7.44
C LEU A 155 10.96 3.33 8.64
N PRO A 156 9.79 3.92 8.45
CA PRO A 156 8.93 4.30 9.59
C PRO A 156 8.64 3.17 10.57
N LYS A 157 8.22 1.98 10.09
CA LYS A 157 7.96 0.85 10.99
C LYS A 157 9.21 0.31 11.67
N ASP A 158 10.37 0.38 11.00
CA ASP A 158 11.63 -0.13 11.57
C ASP A 158 12.09 0.75 12.73
N TYR A 159 11.92 2.08 12.61
CA TYR A 159 12.16 2.99 13.72
C TYR A 159 11.18 2.73 14.88
N LEU A 160 9.90 2.56 14.58
CA LEU A 160 8.89 2.25 15.62
C LEU A 160 9.23 0.95 16.34
N ARG A 161 9.62 -0.09 15.63
CA ARG A 161 10.08 -1.36 16.18
C ARG A 161 11.36 -1.19 17.01
N TYR A 162 12.33 -0.41 16.51
CA TYR A 162 13.53 -0.05 17.26
C TYR A 162 13.20 0.57 18.62
N CYS A 163 12.22 1.48 18.69
CA CYS A 163 11.80 2.07 19.94
C CYS A 163 11.29 1.04 20.97
N LEU A 164 10.72 -0.09 20.51
CA LEU A 164 10.26 -1.15 21.42
C LEU A 164 11.36 -2.10 21.85
N THR A 165 12.34 -2.38 20.97
CA THR A 165 13.33 -3.46 21.16
C THR A 165 14.75 -2.98 21.40
N GLN A 166 15.07 -1.76 20.99
CA GLN A 166 16.44 -1.22 20.90
C GLN A 166 17.35 -2.03 19.96
N THR A 167 16.79 -2.74 18.98
CA THR A 167 17.52 -3.48 17.95
C THR A 167 17.24 -2.92 16.55
N ILE A 168 18.29 -2.68 15.78
CA ILE A 168 18.22 -2.09 14.46
C ILE A 168 18.25 -3.20 13.41
N HIS A 169 17.21 -3.25 12.57
CA HIS A 169 17.09 -4.14 11.42
C HIS A 169 16.18 -3.49 10.37
N MET A 170 16.25 -3.95 9.13
CA MET A 170 15.26 -3.70 8.09
C MET A 170 14.88 -5.03 7.43
N GLU A 171 13.62 -5.19 7.07
CA GLU A 171 13.19 -6.39 6.39
C GLU A 171 13.05 -6.17 4.87
N TYR A 172 13.03 -7.27 4.12
CA TYR A 172 13.22 -7.23 2.66
C TYR A 172 12.15 -6.45 1.91
N SER A 173 10.85 -6.48 2.32
CA SER A 173 9.80 -5.78 1.58
C SER A 173 9.96 -4.26 1.66
N ASP A 174 10.37 -3.75 2.83
CA ASP A 174 10.71 -2.35 3.00
C ASP A 174 12.08 -1.99 2.39
N ALA A 175 13.10 -2.84 2.56
CA ALA A 175 14.39 -2.61 1.94
C ALA A 175 14.28 -2.43 0.41
N CYS A 176 13.41 -3.20 -0.24
CA CYS A 176 13.13 -3.09 -1.67
C CYS A 176 12.54 -1.72 -2.06
N SER A 177 11.89 -1.03 -1.12
CA SER A 177 11.31 0.29 -1.33
C SER A 177 12.32 1.44 -1.25
N THR A 178 13.60 1.15 -1.02
CA THR A 178 14.63 2.18 -0.84
C THR A 178 15.34 2.60 -2.13
N LEU A 179 15.27 1.80 -3.20
CA LEU A 179 16.13 1.82 -4.41
C LEU A 179 17.58 1.39 -4.15
N LEU A 180 17.94 1.02 -2.92
CA LEU A 180 19.28 0.61 -2.50
C LEU A 180 19.40 -0.90 -2.24
N PHE A 181 18.38 -1.67 -2.56
CA PHE A 181 18.32 -3.10 -2.28
C PHE A 181 18.10 -3.91 -3.57
N ASN A 182 18.88 -4.96 -3.75
CA ASN A 182 18.70 -5.90 -4.86
C ASN A 182 17.74 -7.01 -4.44
N PRO A 183 16.54 -7.08 -5.02
CA PRO A 183 15.55 -8.09 -4.65
C PRO A 183 15.91 -9.51 -5.05
N GLU A 184 16.89 -9.74 -5.96
CA GLU A 184 17.31 -11.08 -6.40
C GLU A 184 18.22 -11.78 -5.41
N ASN A 185 19.23 -11.06 -4.91
CA ASN A 185 20.24 -11.63 -4.01
C ASN A 185 19.98 -11.29 -2.54
N TYR A 186 18.94 -10.48 -2.25
CA TYR A 186 18.58 -10.06 -0.89
C TYR A 186 19.70 -9.27 -0.19
N GLU A 187 20.38 -8.40 -0.94
CA GLU A 187 21.52 -7.62 -0.45
C GLU A 187 21.36 -6.13 -0.76
N TRP A 188 22.03 -5.30 0.02
CA TRP A 188 22.16 -3.88 -0.28
C TRP A 188 23.02 -3.68 -1.53
N THR A 189 22.58 -2.84 -2.47
CA THR A 189 23.35 -2.38 -3.65
C THR A 189 24.30 -1.27 -3.23
N ARG A 190 25.40 -1.64 -2.57
CA ARG A 190 26.38 -0.69 -2.02
C ARG A 190 27.06 0.15 -3.09
N ASP A 191 27.27 -0.39 -4.28
CA ASP A 191 27.80 0.33 -5.45
C ASP A 191 26.93 1.53 -5.85
N VAL A 192 25.60 1.42 -5.74
CA VAL A 192 24.69 2.56 -5.89
C VAL A 192 24.93 3.59 -4.80
N GLY A 193 25.01 3.16 -3.56
CA GLY A 193 25.29 4.05 -2.43
C GLY A 193 26.65 4.74 -2.55
N ASP A 194 27.69 4.02 -2.98
CA ASP A 194 29.04 4.55 -3.21
C ASP A 194 29.06 5.62 -4.30
N THR A 195 28.29 5.42 -5.39
CA THR A 195 28.11 6.41 -6.47
C THR A 195 27.63 7.76 -5.95
N PHE A 196 26.77 7.75 -4.93
CA PHE A 196 26.20 8.95 -4.33
C PHE A 196 26.81 9.34 -2.97
N ASN A 197 27.90 8.69 -2.55
CA ASN A 197 28.56 8.90 -1.26
C ASN A 197 27.61 8.80 -0.06
N ILE A 198 26.72 7.79 -0.06
CA ILE A 198 25.76 7.56 1.02
C ILE A 198 26.48 7.15 2.33
N GLY A 199 27.63 6.49 2.23
CA GLY A 199 28.34 5.95 3.39
C GLY A 199 27.80 4.61 3.87
N ASP A 200 28.37 4.08 4.96
CA ASP A 200 28.00 2.77 5.52
C ASP A 200 26.92 2.93 6.62
N ILE A 201 25.76 3.42 6.24
CA ILE A 201 24.63 3.69 7.14
C ILE A 201 23.47 2.66 7.01
N TYR A 202 23.77 1.51 6.41
CA TYR A 202 22.78 0.48 6.10
C TYR A 202 22.45 -0.40 7.31
N PRO A 203 21.14 -0.57 7.66
CA PRO A 203 20.75 -1.49 8.72
C PRO A 203 20.94 -2.95 8.30
N PRO A 204 21.18 -3.89 9.25
CA PRO A 204 21.15 -5.32 8.97
C PRO A 204 19.80 -5.78 8.41
N LEU A 205 19.84 -6.68 7.42
CA LEU A 205 18.67 -7.20 6.73
C LEU A 205 18.14 -8.47 7.41
N VAL A 206 16.81 -8.61 7.48
CA VAL A 206 16.12 -9.78 8.05
C VAL A 206 14.87 -10.15 7.27
N LYS A 207 14.36 -11.37 7.46
CA LYS A 207 13.06 -11.79 6.94
C LYS A 207 11.91 -11.17 7.76
N SER A 208 10.76 -10.95 7.14
CA SER A 208 9.59 -10.30 7.77
C SER A 208 9.09 -11.00 9.04
N HIS A 209 9.18 -12.33 9.12
CA HIS A 209 8.80 -13.12 10.30
C HIS A 209 9.95 -13.38 11.29
N SER A 210 11.13 -12.78 11.07
CA SER A 210 12.27 -12.96 11.98
C SER A 210 12.00 -12.35 13.34
N TYR A 211 12.33 -13.11 14.39
CA TYR A 211 12.44 -12.58 15.73
C TYR A 211 13.57 -11.56 15.81
N VAL A 212 13.30 -10.38 16.34
CA VAL A 212 14.25 -9.27 16.40
C VAL A 212 14.44 -8.70 17.81
N GLY A 213 13.98 -9.41 18.81
CA GLY A 213 14.13 -9.06 20.22
C GLY A 213 12.84 -9.12 20.99
N ASN A 214 12.89 -8.78 22.26
CA ASN A 214 11.70 -8.60 23.10
C ASN A 214 11.45 -7.10 23.31
N VAL A 215 10.21 -6.77 23.71
CA VAL A 215 9.94 -5.44 24.26
C VAL A 215 10.86 -5.22 25.47
N THR A 216 11.55 -4.07 25.54
CA THR A 216 12.45 -3.79 26.67
C THR A 216 11.71 -3.87 27.99
N SER A 217 12.36 -4.40 29.05
CA SER A 217 11.69 -4.64 30.34
C SER A 217 11.07 -3.38 30.96
N SER A 218 11.71 -2.23 30.78
CA SER A 218 11.19 -0.94 31.25
C SER A 218 9.90 -0.57 30.53
N LEU A 219 9.88 -0.70 29.19
CA LEU A 219 8.73 -0.38 28.37
C LEU A 219 7.60 -1.40 28.54
N ALA A 220 7.92 -2.69 28.63
CA ALA A 220 6.93 -3.72 28.92
C ALA A 220 6.16 -3.42 30.22
N LYS A 221 6.88 -3.06 31.29
CA LYS A 221 6.27 -2.63 32.56
C LYS A 221 5.40 -1.39 32.40
N GLU A 222 5.87 -0.39 31.64
CA GLU A 222 5.11 0.84 31.37
C GLU A 222 3.80 0.56 30.62
N LEU A 223 3.84 -0.38 29.66
CA LEU A 223 2.70 -0.74 28.80
C LEU A 223 1.76 -1.78 29.41
N GLY A 224 2.10 -2.37 30.56
CA GLY A 224 1.33 -3.48 31.15
C GLY A 224 1.51 -4.81 30.41
N LEU A 225 2.62 -4.95 29.66
CA LEU A 225 2.99 -6.16 28.93
C LEU A 225 3.92 -7.04 29.77
N SER A 226 3.98 -8.33 29.44
CA SER A 226 5.02 -9.22 29.95
C SER A 226 6.37 -8.89 29.33
N SER A 227 7.46 -9.08 30.09
CA SER A 227 8.84 -8.85 29.58
C SER A 227 9.32 -9.90 28.55
N ASP A 228 8.55 -10.97 28.35
CA ASP A 228 8.83 -12.03 27.38
C ASP A 228 8.07 -11.85 26.05
N VAL A 229 7.39 -10.72 25.85
CA VAL A 229 6.70 -10.43 24.57
C VAL A 229 7.73 -10.34 23.44
N ALA A 230 7.65 -11.30 22.52
CA ALA A 230 8.52 -11.38 21.35
C ALA A 230 8.11 -10.35 20.29
N VAL A 231 9.11 -9.75 19.63
CA VAL A 231 8.90 -8.80 18.55
C VAL A 231 9.45 -9.36 17.25
N TYR A 232 8.66 -9.24 16.18
CA TYR A 232 8.99 -9.72 14.84
C TYR A 232 9.15 -8.54 13.88
N ALA A 233 9.95 -8.76 12.82
CA ALA A 233 10.39 -7.69 11.92
C ALA A 233 9.22 -6.95 11.24
N GLY A 234 8.19 -7.66 10.80
CA GLY A 234 7.05 -7.07 10.11
C GLY A 234 7.24 -6.94 8.60
N GLY A 235 6.48 -6.07 7.95
CA GLY A 235 6.54 -5.84 6.51
C GLY A 235 6.03 -4.47 6.10
N GLY A 236 6.33 -4.04 4.88
CA GLY A 236 5.70 -2.86 4.27
C GLY A 236 4.19 -3.01 4.18
N ASP A 237 3.46 -1.90 4.21
CA ASP A 237 1.98 -1.90 4.29
C ASP A 237 1.31 -2.67 3.14
N ASN A 238 1.84 -2.57 1.90
CA ASN A 238 1.30 -3.31 0.76
C ASN A 238 1.51 -4.83 0.90
N ALA A 239 2.68 -5.26 1.36
CA ALA A 239 2.98 -6.68 1.60
C ALA A 239 2.11 -7.24 2.75
N CYS A 240 2.03 -6.51 3.87
CA CYS A 240 1.16 -6.87 4.98
C CYS A 240 -0.32 -6.84 4.60
N GLY A 241 -0.74 -5.85 3.80
CA GLY A 241 -2.10 -5.76 3.26
C GLY A 241 -2.46 -6.96 2.40
N ALA A 242 -1.55 -7.43 1.56
CA ALA A 242 -1.74 -8.64 0.77
C ALA A 242 -1.89 -9.89 1.67
N ILE A 243 -1.02 -10.08 2.67
CA ILE A 243 -1.13 -11.17 3.65
C ILE A 243 -2.47 -11.08 4.41
N GLY A 244 -2.82 -9.89 4.90
CA GLY A 244 -4.09 -9.64 5.61
C GLY A 244 -5.34 -9.80 4.76
N ALA A 245 -5.18 -9.85 3.44
CA ALA A 245 -6.24 -10.16 2.48
C ALA A 245 -6.19 -11.62 1.99
N GLY A 246 -5.29 -12.46 2.49
CA GLY A 246 -5.11 -13.84 2.05
C GLY A 246 -4.44 -14.00 0.69
N VAL A 247 -3.78 -12.97 0.19
CA VAL A 247 -3.10 -12.94 -1.10
C VAL A 247 -1.62 -13.26 -0.89
N ILE A 248 -1.32 -14.55 -0.87
CA ILE A 248 0.01 -15.09 -0.58
C ILE A 248 0.46 -16.16 -1.58
N HIS A 249 -0.40 -16.57 -2.50
CA HIS A 249 -0.14 -17.63 -3.47
C HIS A 249 0.04 -17.07 -4.87
N ASP A 250 0.81 -17.79 -5.69
CA ASP A 250 0.84 -17.57 -7.13
C ASP A 250 -0.59 -17.57 -7.72
N LYS A 251 -0.79 -16.73 -8.73
CA LYS A 251 -2.10 -16.53 -9.39
C LYS A 251 -3.20 -15.96 -8.49
N SER A 252 -2.85 -15.45 -7.29
CA SER A 252 -3.75 -14.66 -6.48
C SER A 252 -3.33 -13.19 -6.51
N ALA A 253 -4.31 -12.29 -6.56
CA ALA A 253 -4.05 -10.86 -6.57
C ALA A 253 -4.95 -10.13 -5.57
N LEU A 254 -4.54 -8.92 -5.23
CA LEU A 254 -5.28 -7.95 -4.42
C LEU A 254 -5.75 -6.81 -5.31
N CYS A 255 -7.01 -6.40 -5.15
CA CYS A 255 -7.51 -5.13 -5.66
C CYS A 255 -7.96 -4.28 -4.48
N SER A 256 -7.24 -3.21 -4.18
CA SER A 256 -7.58 -2.26 -3.12
C SER A 256 -8.15 -0.98 -3.72
N ILE A 257 -9.38 -0.61 -3.33
CA ILE A 257 -10.04 0.61 -3.78
C ILE A 257 -10.26 1.54 -2.58
N GLY A 258 -9.24 2.35 -2.32
CA GLY A 258 -9.27 3.47 -1.39
C GLY A 258 -9.41 4.80 -2.12
N THR A 259 -8.81 5.87 -1.63
CA THR A 259 -8.70 7.16 -2.36
C THR A 259 -8.01 6.97 -3.69
N SER A 260 -6.86 6.29 -3.70
CA SER A 260 -6.21 5.69 -4.87
C SER A 260 -6.66 4.25 -5.04
N GLY A 261 -6.27 3.61 -6.14
CA GLY A 261 -6.51 2.20 -6.40
C GLY A 261 -5.20 1.45 -6.62
N VAL A 262 -5.11 0.23 -6.12
CA VAL A 262 -3.93 -0.63 -6.24
C VAL A 262 -4.36 -2.00 -6.73
N VAL A 263 -3.65 -2.52 -7.73
CA VAL A 263 -3.67 -3.93 -8.08
C VAL A 263 -2.29 -4.50 -7.76
N LEU A 264 -2.25 -5.52 -6.90
CA LEU A 264 -1.04 -6.22 -6.52
C LEU A 264 -1.19 -7.70 -6.88
N ASN A 265 -0.20 -8.24 -7.58
CA ASN A 265 -0.14 -9.67 -7.95
C ASN A 265 1.09 -10.33 -7.33
N VAL A 266 0.89 -11.48 -6.67
CA VAL A 266 1.99 -12.25 -6.08
C VAL A 266 2.72 -13.05 -7.17
N GLU A 267 4.05 -13.05 -7.09
CA GLU A 267 4.95 -13.71 -8.05
C GLU A 267 5.92 -14.63 -7.30
N TYR A 268 5.98 -15.90 -7.72
CA TYR A 268 7.00 -16.85 -7.25
C TYR A 268 8.28 -16.80 -8.10
N GLN A 269 8.13 -16.48 -9.38
CA GLN A 269 9.25 -16.28 -10.29
C GLN A 269 9.27 -14.81 -10.69
N ARG A 270 10.42 -14.18 -10.51
CA ARG A 270 10.56 -12.77 -10.83
C ARG A 270 10.51 -12.52 -12.32
N VAL A 271 9.70 -11.55 -12.71
CA VAL A 271 9.76 -10.97 -14.04
C VAL A 271 10.89 -9.94 -14.09
N THR A 272 11.78 -10.08 -15.05
CA THR A 272 12.98 -9.25 -15.16
C THR A 272 12.71 -7.82 -15.61
N SER A 273 11.56 -7.54 -16.23
CA SER A 273 11.21 -6.20 -16.70
C SER A 273 9.71 -6.08 -16.94
N TYR A 274 9.12 -5.05 -16.38
CA TYR A 274 7.85 -4.50 -16.84
C TYR A 274 8.15 -3.25 -17.66
N ASP A 275 7.80 -3.23 -18.94
CA ASP A 275 7.93 -2.06 -19.83
C ASP A 275 6.91 -0.95 -19.49
N SER A 276 6.56 -0.80 -18.21
CA SER A 276 5.51 0.08 -17.71
C SER A 276 5.81 0.56 -16.29
N ASN A 277 5.03 1.51 -15.79
CA ASN A 277 5.15 2.06 -14.44
C ASN A 277 4.61 1.11 -13.35
N LEU A 278 4.88 -0.18 -13.45
CA LEU A 278 4.67 -1.13 -12.37
C LEU A 278 5.86 -1.13 -11.41
N HIS A 279 5.55 -1.32 -10.14
CA HIS A 279 6.53 -1.57 -9.08
C HIS A 279 6.74 -3.08 -8.89
N LEU A 280 7.97 -3.46 -8.55
CA LEU A 280 8.31 -4.82 -8.13
C LEU A 280 8.97 -4.79 -6.77
N PHE A 281 8.42 -5.53 -5.81
CA PHE A 281 8.93 -5.61 -4.45
C PHE A 281 9.03 -7.05 -3.97
N ASN A 282 9.92 -7.30 -3.00
CA ASN A 282 9.86 -8.53 -2.23
C ASN A 282 8.58 -8.54 -1.39
N HIS A 283 7.94 -9.69 -1.34
CA HIS A 283 6.80 -9.91 -0.46
C HIS A 283 7.27 -10.25 0.96
N SER A 284 6.42 -10.04 1.96
CA SER A 284 6.70 -10.50 3.33
C SER A 284 6.50 -12.00 3.53
N VAL A 285 5.97 -12.71 2.53
CA VAL A 285 6.02 -14.18 2.42
C VAL A 285 7.40 -14.57 1.91
N PRO A 286 8.08 -15.55 2.52
CA PRO A 286 9.42 -15.98 2.09
C PRO A 286 9.50 -16.35 0.62
N ASP A 287 10.58 -15.95 -0.04
CA ASP A 287 10.94 -16.31 -1.41
C ASP A 287 9.89 -15.94 -2.48
N THR A 288 9.09 -14.92 -2.19
CA THR A 288 8.07 -14.39 -3.09
C THR A 288 8.24 -12.89 -3.34
N TYR A 289 7.66 -12.44 -4.44
CA TYR A 289 7.64 -11.04 -4.88
C TYR A 289 6.21 -10.62 -5.15
N TYR A 290 6.00 -9.33 -5.34
CA TYR A 290 4.75 -8.84 -5.92
C TYR A 290 5.01 -7.72 -6.91
N ALA A 291 4.26 -7.73 -8.00
CA ALA A 291 4.13 -6.60 -8.90
C ALA A 291 2.93 -5.76 -8.49
N MET A 292 3.05 -4.44 -8.57
CA MET A 292 2.02 -3.51 -8.15
C MET A 292 1.82 -2.39 -9.16
N GLY A 293 0.57 -2.20 -9.59
CA GLY A 293 0.12 -1.06 -10.36
C GLY A 293 -0.76 -0.14 -9.52
N VAL A 294 -0.67 1.16 -9.74
CA VAL A 294 -1.35 2.19 -8.95
C VAL A 294 -2.10 3.14 -9.85
N THR A 295 -3.41 3.32 -9.61
CA THR A 295 -4.20 4.43 -10.14
C THR A 295 -4.40 5.51 -9.07
N LEU A 296 -4.22 6.79 -9.44
CA LEU A 296 -4.16 7.87 -8.46
C LEU A 296 -5.54 8.30 -7.94
N ALA A 297 -6.60 8.09 -8.71
CA ALA A 297 -7.93 8.62 -8.41
C ALA A 297 -9.04 7.56 -8.54
N ALA A 298 -9.03 6.54 -7.67
CA ALA A 298 -10.10 5.54 -7.60
C ALA A 298 -11.30 6.04 -6.79
N GLY A 299 -11.34 5.82 -5.49
CA GLY A 299 -12.39 6.36 -4.63
C GLY A 299 -12.43 7.90 -4.61
N TYR A 300 -11.31 8.55 -4.90
CA TYR A 300 -11.28 10.00 -5.11
C TYR A 300 -12.21 10.43 -6.26
N SER A 301 -12.23 9.71 -7.37
CA SER A 301 -13.15 9.99 -8.48
C SER A 301 -14.62 9.83 -8.08
N LEU A 302 -14.93 8.81 -7.29
CA LEU A 302 -16.29 8.63 -6.77
C LEU A 302 -16.68 9.75 -5.79
N ASN A 303 -15.75 10.14 -4.92
CA ASN A 303 -15.98 11.25 -4.00
C ASN A 303 -16.15 12.59 -4.73
N TRP A 304 -15.32 12.86 -5.74
CA TRP A 304 -15.46 14.02 -6.61
C TRP A 304 -16.81 14.02 -7.33
N LEU A 305 -17.24 12.89 -7.90
CA LEU A 305 -18.55 12.77 -8.52
C LEU A 305 -19.67 13.11 -7.54
N LYS A 306 -19.60 12.56 -6.31
CA LYS A 306 -20.57 12.84 -5.24
C LYS A 306 -20.63 14.33 -4.95
N GLN A 307 -19.50 14.97 -4.68
CA GLN A 307 -19.46 16.39 -4.34
C GLN A 307 -19.93 17.31 -5.46
N THR A 308 -19.74 16.90 -6.73
CA THR A 308 -20.04 17.72 -7.89
C THR A 308 -21.48 17.57 -8.36
N PHE A 309 -22.06 16.35 -8.31
CA PHE A 309 -23.34 16.04 -8.96
C PHE A 309 -24.39 15.39 -8.03
N PHE A 310 -23.99 14.96 -6.82
CA PHE A 310 -24.81 14.15 -5.92
C PHE A 310 -24.69 14.61 -4.45
N GLU A 311 -24.90 15.91 -4.19
CA GLU A 311 -24.67 16.52 -2.86
C GLU A 311 -25.46 15.85 -1.73
N ASN A 312 -26.68 15.40 -2.00
CA ASN A 312 -27.61 14.87 -1.00
C ASN A 312 -27.64 13.33 -0.95
N GLU A 313 -27.09 12.66 -1.95
CA GLU A 313 -27.10 11.21 -2.06
C GLU A 313 -25.93 10.58 -1.27
N SER A 314 -26.16 9.47 -0.61
CA SER A 314 -25.13 8.62 -0.01
C SER A 314 -24.35 7.87 -1.10
N PHE A 315 -23.17 7.35 -0.77
CA PHE A 315 -22.43 6.49 -1.71
C PHE A 315 -23.21 5.24 -2.11
N GLU A 316 -24.00 4.67 -1.20
CA GLU A 316 -24.86 3.52 -1.49
C GLU A 316 -25.94 3.86 -2.52
N GLU A 317 -26.61 5.02 -2.38
CA GLU A 317 -27.59 5.48 -3.36
C GLU A 317 -26.98 5.74 -4.74
N ILE A 318 -25.76 6.33 -4.80
CA ILE A 318 -25.03 6.54 -6.06
C ILE A 318 -24.70 5.21 -6.72
N LEU A 319 -24.23 4.21 -5.96
CA LEU A 319 -23.91 2.87 -6.46
C LEU A 319 -25.17 2.13 -6.94
N ASN A 320 -26.30 2.25 -6.22
CA ASN A 320 -27.57 1.68 -6.64
C ASN A 320 -28.11 2.35 -7.92
N LEU A 321 -27.91 3.67 -8.04
CA LEU A 321 -28.25 4.40 -9.25
C LEU A 321 -27.38 3.96 -10.43
N ALA A 322 -26.08 3.82 -10.24
CA ALA A 322 -25.16 3.29 -11.24
C ALA A 322 -25.55 1.88 -11.71
N ALA A 323 -25.98 1.02 -10.78
CA ALA A 323 -26.45 -0.34 -11.09
C ALA A 323 -27.72 -0.35 -11.98
N SER A 324 -28.51 0.70 -11.95
CA SER A 324 -29.73 0.82 -12.79
C SER A 324 -29.45 1.18 -14.24
N SER A 325 -28.26 1.72 -14.56
CA SER A 325 -27.85 2.02 -15.93
C SER A 325 -27.33 0.75 -16.63
N LYS A 326 -27.32 0.74 -17.95
CA LYS A 326 -26.82 -0.37 -18.77
C LYS A 326 -25.28 -0.44 -18.73
N ILE A 327 -24.75 -1.63 -19.02
CA ILE A 327 -23.30 -1.82 -19.27
C ILE A 327 -22.82 -0.83 -20.31
N GLY A 328 -21.67 -0.19 -20.04
CA GLY A 328 -21.11 0.87 -20.88
C GLY A 328 -21.83 2.21 -20.76
N ALA A 329 -22.67 2.40 -19.71
CA ALA A 329 -23.32 3.67 -19.39
C ALA A 329 -23.98 4.34 -20.61
N ASN A 330 -24.65 3.55 -21.47
CA ASN A 330 -25.24 4.00 -22.74
C ASN A 330 -24.22 4.68 -23.69
N GLY A 331 -22.96 4.30 -23.69
CA GLY A 331 -21.89 4.86 -24.52
C GLY A 331 -21.14 6.03 -23.90
N LEU A 332 -21.28 6.26 -22.60
CA LEU A 332 -20.54 7.26 -21.85
C LEU A 332 -19.31 6.62 -21.18
N LEU A 333 -18.11 7.10 -21.50
CA LEU A 333 -16.86 6.67 -20.86
C LEU A 333 -16.29 7.78 -19.99
N PHE A 334 -15.63 7.38 -18.89
CA PHE A 334 -14.94 8.29 -17.99
C PHE A 334 -13.50 7.81 -17.75
N THR A 335 -12.54 8.75 -17.79
CA THR A 335 -11.14 8.48 -17.38
C THR A 335 -10.86 9.11 -16.02
N PRO A 336 -10.41 8.33 -15.00
CA PRO A 336 -10.27 8.80 -13.62
C PRO A 336 -8.99 9.61 -13.38
N TYR A 337 -8.45 10.32 -14.36
CA TYR A 337 -7.16 11.00 -14.28
C TYR A 337 -7.22 12.36 -13.57
N LEU A 338 -8.05 12.50 -12.53
CA LEU A 338 -8.27 13.78 -11.83
C LEU A 338 -7.02 14.36 -11.17
N ALA A 339 -6.07 13.51 -10.80
CA ALA A 339 -4.80 13.87 -10.17
C ALA A 339 -3.58 13.45 -11.02
N GLY A 340 -3.75 13.35 -12.33
CA GLY A 340 -2.80 12.65 -13.19
C GLY A 340 -3.03 11.13 -13.14
N GLU A 341 -2.14 10.34 -13.76
CA GLU A 341 -2.20 8.88 -13.68
C GLU A 341 -0.80 8.27 -13.62
N ARG A 342 -0.62 7.27 -12.73
CA ARG A 342 0.65 6.57 -12.56
C ARG A 342 0.72 5.37 -13.51
N THR A 343 -0.04 4.32 -13.28
CA THR A 343 -0.06 3.12 -14.11
C THR A 343 -1.21 3.19 -15.10
N PRO A 344 -0.98 3.04 -16.42
CA PRO A 344 0.28 2.72 -17.09
C PRO A 344 1.09 3.92 -17.55
N HIS A 345 0.60 5.14 -17.37
CA HIS A 345 1.01 6.29 -18.18
C HIS A 345 2.19 7.08 -17.59
N GLY A 346 2.38 7.08 -16.25
CA GLY A 346 3.40 7.90 -15.59
C GLY A 346 3.25 9.40 -15.89
N ASP A 347 2.02 9.89 -16.03
CA ASP A 347 1.72 11.24 -16.50
C ASP A 347 0.97 12.04 -15.42
N ALA A 348 1.70 12.92 -14.73
CA ALA A 348 1.13 13.81 -13.71
C ALA A 348 0.28 14.94 -14.30
N GLN A 349 0.39 15.21 -15.61
CA GLN A 349 -0.28 16.33 -16.27
C GLN A 349 -1.61 15.95 -16.90
N ILE A 350 -1.82 14.67 -17.21
CA ILE A 350 -3.12 14.21 -17.77
C ILE A 350 -4.27 14.56 -16.83
N ARG A 351 -5.44 14.85 -17.38
CA ARG A 351 -6.67 15.13 -16.60
C ARG A 351 -7.82 14.24 -17.05
N GLY A 352 -8.78 14.05 -16.12
CA GLY A 352 -9.98 13.25 -16.36
C GLY A 352 -10.85 13.80 -17.47
N SER A 353 -11.59 12.92 -18.14
CA SER A 353 -12.50 13.29 -19.20
C SER A 353 -13.75 12.42 -19.22
N PHE A 354 -14.86 13.00 -19.71
CA PHE A 354 -16.03 12.24 -20.13
C PHE A 354 -16.10 12.26 -21.65
N ILE A 355 -16.22 11.08 -22.26
CA ILE A 355 -16.30 10.92 -23.73
C ILE A 355 -17.65 10.28 -24.08
N GLY A 356 -18.32 10.80 -25.11
CA GLY A 356 -19.57 10.25 -25.62
C GLY A 356 -20.83 10.86 -25.00
N ILE A 357 -20.76 12.01 -24.33
CA ILE A 357 -21.93 12.67 -23.72
C ILE A 357 -23.01 12.95 -24.80
N SER A 358 -24.24 12.57 -24.51
CA SER A 358 -25.43 12.89 -25.30
C SER A 358 -26.54 13.45 -24.42
N GLY A 359 -27.51 14.12 -25.02
CA GLY A 359 -28.67 14.68 -24.29
C GLY A 359 -29.62 13.65 -23.67
N GLN A 360 -29.38 12.36 -23.88
CA GLN A 360 -30.19 11.28 -23.31
C GLN A 360 -29.59 10.71 -22.01
N HIS A 361 -28.32 11.03 -21.70
CA HIS A 361 -27.66 10.54 -20.49
C HIS A 361 -28.29 11.13 -19.23
N THR A 362 -28.44 10.28 -18.25
CA THR A 362 -29.01 10.57 -16.94
C THR A 362 -27.92 10.55 -15.85
N LYS A 363 -28.26 10.98 -14.64
CA LYS A 363 -27.37 10.84 -13.47
C LYS A 363 -26.90 9.39 -13.26
N ALA A 364 -27.73 8.39 -13.58
CA ALA A 364 -27.38 6.97 -13.50
C ALA A 364 -26.23 6.61 -14.44
N ASP A 365 -26.25 7.15 -15.65
CA ASP A 365 -25.21 6.88 -16.65
C ASP A 365 -23.87 7.51 -16.25
N PHE A 366 -23.88 8.74 -15.72
CA PHE A 366 -22.67 9.39 -15.19
C PHE A 366 -22.10 8.61 -13.99
N ALA A 367 -22.95 8.17 -13.06
CA ALA A 367 -22.51 7.37 -11.92
C ALA A 367 -21.88 6.05 -12.40
N ARG A 368 -22.53 5.36 -13.35
CA ARG A 368 -22.00 4.12 -13.91
C ARG A 368 -20.69 4.32 -14.67
N ALA A 369 -20.61 5.35 -15.52
CA ALA A 369 -19.39 5.66 -16.28
C ALA A 369 -18.18 5.88 -15.35
N VAL A 370 -18.38 6.56 -14.21
CA VAL A 370 -17.30 6.77 -13.23
C VAL A 370 -16.86 5.45 -12.59
N ILE A 371 -17.80 4.59 -12.15
CA ILE A 371 -17.48 3.29 -11.57
C ILE A 371 -16.77 2.37 -12.58
N GLU A 372 -17.26 2.32 -13.83
CA GLU A 372 -16.63 1.56 -14.90
C GLU A 372 -15.25 2.13 -15.23
N GLY A 373 -15.08 3.45 -15.32
CA GLY A 373 -13.81 4.10 -15.62
C GLY A 373 -12.74 3.87 -14.55
N ILE A 374 -13.11 3.90 -13.25
CA ILE A 374 -12.22 3.51 -12.16
C ILE A 374 -11.79 2.05 -12.33
N THR A 375 -12.73 1.18 -12.64
CA THR A 375 -12.46 -0.27 -12.79
C THR A 375 -11.60 -0.54 -14.03
N TYR A 376 -11.79 0.19 -15.13
CA TYR A 376 -10.92 0.11 -16.32
C TYR A 376 -9.48 0.55 -16.02
N SER A 377 -9.29 1.61 -15.23
CA SER A 377 -7.96 2.05 -14.83
C SER A 377 -7.23 0.99 -13.99
N LEU A 378 -7.94 0.27 -13.12
CA LEU A 378 -7.39 -0.88 -12.40
C LEU A 378 -7.11 -2.06 -13.34
N TYR A 379 -7.95 -2.25 -14.35
CA TYR A 379 -7.78 -3.29 -15.36
C TYR A 379 -6.55 -3.05 -16.24
N ASP A 380 -6.12 -1.81 -16.46
CA ASP A 380 -4.85 -1.48 -17.13
C ASP A 380 -3.69 -2.23 -16.46
N SER A 381 -3.60 -2.19 -15.13
CA SER A 381 -2.56 -2.89 -14.36
C SER A 381 -2.64 -4.42 -14.56
N ILE A 382 -3.83 -4.99 -14.52
CA ILE A 382 -4.06 -6.43 -14.74
C ILE A 382 -3.63 -6.84 -16.16
N LYS A 383 -3.98 -6.04 -17.17
CA LYS A 383 -3.60 -6.30 -18.58
C LYS A 383 -2.09 -6.30 -18.77
N ILE A 384 -1.37 -5.37 -18.11
CA ILE A 384 0.09 -5.31 -18.17
C ILE A 384 0.69 -6.58 -17.53
N MET A 385 0.22 -6.98 -16.35
CA MET A 385 0.68 -8.20 -15.68
C MET A 385 0.41 -9.44 -16.52
N ARG A 386 -0.78 -9.55 -17.13
CA ARG A 386 -1.12 -10.65 -18.04
C ARG A 386 -0.26 -10.69 -19.30
N ARG A 387 0.05 -9.53 -19.91
CA ARG A 387 0.98 -9.45 -21.06
C ARG A 387 2.40 -9.89 -20.70
N ALA A 388 2.80 -9.71 -19.43
CA ALA A 388 4.06 -10.23 -18.90
C ALA A 388 4.03 -11.73 -18.54
N GLY A 389 2.91 -12.42 -18.77
CA GLY A 389 2.76 -13.87 -18.57
C GLY A 389 2.17 -14.26 -17.22
N HIS A 390 1.71 -13.32 -16.41
CA HIS A 390 1.10 -13.62 -15.11
C HIS A 390 -0.38 -13.98 -15.27
N GLU A 391 -0.74 -15.16 -14.80
CA GLU A 391 -2.13 -15.60 -14.70
C GLU A 391 -2.70 -15.20 -13.34
N MET A 392 -3.98 -14.85 -13.31
CA MET A 392 -4.72 -14.56 -12.09
C MET A 392 -5.98 -15.42 -12.07
N ASN A 393 -6.10 -16.27 -11.06
CA ASN A 393 -7.27 -17.14 -10.87
C ASN A 393 -8.31 -16.49 -9.94
N SER A 394 -7.85 -15.67 -9.02
CA SER A 394 -8.73 -14.93 -8.11
C SER A 394 -8.12 -13.61 -7.67
N ILE A 395 -8.97 -12.62 -7.43
CA ILE A 395 -8.59 -11.34 -6.85
C ILE A 395 -9.40 -11.13 -5.56
N THR A 396 -8.72 -10.85 -4.47
CA THR A 396 -9.38 -10.38 -3.24
C THR A 396 -9.56 -8.87 -3.36
N SER A 397 -10.81 -8.41 -3.32
CA SER A 397 -11.13 -6.97 -3.35
C SER A 397 -11.32 -6.45 -1.94
N ILE A 398 -10.67 -5.32 -1.62
CA ILE A 398 -10.72 -4.65 -0.31
C ILE A 398 -10.99 -3.15 -0.46
N GLY A 399 -11.27 -2.49 0.66
CA GLY A 399 -11.55 -1.05 0.70
C GLY A 399 -12.98 -0.68 0.31
N GLY A 400 -13.18 0.57 -0.12
CA GLY A 400 -14.50 1.11 -0.43
C GLY A 400 -15.25 0.35 -1.53
N GLY A 401 -14.52 -0.12 -2.54
CA GLY A 401 -15.07 -0.90 -3.66
C GLY A 401 -15.61 -2.27 -3.26
N ALA A 402 -15.07 -2.86 -2.20
CA ALA A 402 -15.50 -4.17 -1.69
C ALA A 402 -16.83 -4.14 -0.91
N LYS A 403 -17.33 -2.95 -0.55
CA LYS A 403 -18.59 -2.80 0.18
C LYS A 403 -19.83 -2.98 -0.69
N SER A 404 -19.71 -2.84 -2.01
CA SER A 404 -20.83 -2.91 -2.95
C SER A 404 -20.82 -4.21 -3.75
N ARG A 405 -21.87 -5.04 -3.62
CA ARG A 405 -22.06 -6.25 -4.44
C ARG A 405 -22.07 -5.93 -5.93
N PHE A 406 -22.70 -4.81 -6.32
CA PHE A 406 -22.70 -4.33 -7.71
C PHE A 406 -21.27 -4.11 -8.21
N TRP A 407 -20.44 -3.39 -7.44
CA TRP A 407 -19.08 -3.09 -7.87
C TRP A 407 -18.18 -4.33 -7.86
N LEU A 408 -18.37 -5.26 -6.93
CA LEU A 408 -17.66 -6.54 -6.92
C LEU A 408 -17.99 -7.40 -8.15
N GLN A 409 -19.28 -7.48 -8.54
CA GLN A 409 -19.65 -8.18 -9.76
C GLN A 409 -19.11 -7.48 -11.01
N LEU A 410 -19.13 -6.15 -11.04
CA LEU A 410 -18.55 -5.37 -12.13
C LEU A 410 -17.04 -5.59 -12.25
N GLN A 411 -16.30 -5.68 -11.12
CA GLN A 411 -14.91 -6.08 -11.13
C GLN A 411 -14.72 -7.49 -11.70
N ALA A 412 -15.54 -8.46 -11.28
CA ALA A 412 -15.46 -9.82 -11.82
C ALA A 412 -15.66 -9.86 -13.33
N ASP A 413 -16.66 -9.13 -13.82
CA ASP A 413 -17.02 -9.09 -15.24
C ASP A 413 -15.93 -8.36 -16.07
N ILE A 414 -15.41 -7.22 -15.61
CA ILE A 414 -14.37 -6.48 -16.33
C ILE A 414 -13.03 -7.21 -16.29
N PHE A 415 -12.61 -7.68 -15.13
CA PHE A 415 -11.29 -8.33 -14.95
C PHE A 415 -11.26 -9.75 -15.52
N ASN A 416 -12.43 -10.35 -15.78
CA ASN A 416 -12.60 -11.75 -16.18
C ASN A 416 -11.86 -12.70 -15.23
N VAL A 417 -12.18 -12.57 -13.94
CA VAL A 417 -11.56 -13.35 -12.87
C VAL A 417 -12.49 -13.41 -11.66
N GLN A 418 -12.40 -14.48 -10.89
CA GLN A 418 -13.14 -14.61 -9.64
C GLN A 418 -12.75 -13.51 -8.65
N ILE A 419 -13.73 -12.77 -8.10
CA ILE A 419 -13.53 -11.75 -7.06
C ILE A 419 -13.98 -12.30 -5.71
N LYS A 420 -13.12 -12.18 -4.70
CA LYS A 420 -13.38 -12.60 -3.32
C LYS A 420 -13.62 -11.36 -2.44
N ARG A 421 -14.67 -11.42 -1.62
CA ARG A 421 -14.91 -10.48 -0.52
C ARG A 421 -14.58 -11.15 0.80
N LEU A 422 -13.90 -10.43 1.68
CA LEU A 422 -13.57 -10.92 3.02
C LEU A 422 -14.74 -10.70 3.98
N LYS A 423 -14.85 -11.58 4.99
CA LYS A 423 -15.82 -11.44 6.06
C LYS A 423 -15.48 -10.27 6.99
N HIS A 424 -14.21 -10.08 7.27
CA HIS A 424 -13.65 -8.99 8.04
C HIS A 424 -12.41 -8.46 7.32
N GLU A 425 -12.27 -7.15 7.30
CA GLU A 425 -11.17 -6.47 6.64
C GLU A 425 -10.44 -5.60 7.66
N GLU A 426 -9.29 -6.09 8.12
CA GLU A 426 -8.42 -5.38 9.07
C GLU A 426 -7.19 -4.77 8.38
N GLY A 427 -7.00 -5.08 7.10
CA GLY A 427 -5.91 -4.55 6.29
C GLY A 427 -4.52 -4.98 6.76
N PRO A 428 -3.52 -4.07 6.65
CA PRO A 428 -2.13 -4.39 6.94
C PRO A 428 -1.87 -4.82 8.38
N SER A 429 -2.65 -4.34 9.36
CA SER A 429 -2.52 -4.78 10.76
C SER A 429 -2.79 -6.28 10.94
N MET A 430 -3.72 -6.87 10.16
CA MET A 430 -3.94 -8.32 10.15
C MET A 430 -2.73 -9.07 9.56
N GLY A 431 -2.14 -8.55 8.48
CA GLY A 431 -0.90 -9.13 7.93
C GLY A 431 0.24 -9.13 8.95
N ALA A 432 0.41 -8.03 9.69
CA ALA A 432 1.37 -7.96 10.79
C ALA A 432 1.05 -8.99 11.89
N ALA A 433 -0.22 -9.14 12.30
CA ALA A 433 -0.62 -10.15 13.28
C ALA A 433 -0.33 -11.58 12.80
N ILE A 434 -0.55 -11.87 11.52
CA ILE A 434 -0.20 -13.17 10.89
C ILE A 434 1.31 -13.42 10.95
N LEU A 435 2.14 -12.41 10.64
CA LEU A 435 3.60 -12.52 10.74
C LEU A 435 4.07 -12.79 12.17
N ALA A 436 3.43 -12.16 13.19
CA ALA A 436 3.71 -12.44 14.59
C ALA A 436 3.30 -13.87 14.98
N ALA A 437 2.10 -14.32 14.60
CA ALA A 437 1.59 -15.65 14.90
C ALA A 437 2.45 -16.76 14.25
N TYR A 438 2.86 -16.55 13.01
CA TYR A 438 3.77 -17.45 12.30
C TYR A 438 5.16 -17.45 12.94
N GLY A 439 5.73 -16.28 13.25
CA GLY A 439 7.03 -16.13 13.89
C GLY A 439 7.09 -16.77 15.28
N LEU A 440 5.99 -16.73 16.07
CA LEU A 440 5.83 -17.44 17.33
C LEU A 440 5.76 -18.96 17.21
N GLY A 441 5.57 -19.47 15.98
CA GLY A 441 5.40 -20.90 15.71
C GLY A 441 4.00 -21.43 16.11
N TRP A 442 2.98 -20.58 16.17
CA TRP A 442 1.60 -21.05 16.33
C TRP A 442 1.15 -21.91 15.16
N PHE A 443 1.72 -21.66 13.99
CA PHE A 443 1.45 -22.40 12.76
C PHE A 443 2.76 -22.88 12.13
N LYS A 444 2.70 -24.05 11.47
CA LYS A 444 3.88 -24.64 10.81
C LYS A 444 4.27 -23.90 9.53
N THR A 445 3.29 -23.32 8.83
CA THR A 445 3.48 -22.57 7.59
C THR A 445 2.66 -21.28 7.64
N ILE A 446 3.06 -20.28 6.85
CA ILE A 446 2.32 -19.03 6.76
C ILE A 446 0.95 -19.24 6.11
N GLU A 447 0.84 -20.19 5.18
CA GLU A 447 -0.42 -20.57 4.52
C GLU A 447 -1.44 -21.07 5.55
N SER A 448 -1.04 -21.97 6.44
CA SER A 448 -1.94 -22.48 7.49
C SER A 448 -2.38 -21.39 8.47
N CYS A 449 -1.53 -20.38 8.70
CA CYS A 449 -1.89 -19.22 9.50
C CYS A 449 -2.92 -18.34 8.77
N VAL A 450 -2.68 -18.04 7.50
CA VAL A 450 -3.60 -17.27 6.65
C VAL A 450 -4.96 -17.97 6.53
N GLU A 451 -5.00 -19.29 6.29
CA GLU A 451 -6.24 -20.06 6.23
C GLU A 451 -7.04 -20.02 7.55
N ALA A 452 -6.34 -19.99 8.68
CA ALA A 452 -6.99 -19.86 9.99
C ALA A 452 -7.56 -18.45 10.22
N PHE A 453 -6.81 -17.40 9.84
CA PHE A 453 -7.14 -16.01 10.17
C PHE A 453 -8.08 -15.36 9.14
N ILE A 454 -7.90 -15.65 7.86
CA ILE A 454 -8.65 -14.99 6.78
C ILE A 454 -9.85 -15.83 6.37
N LYS A 455 -11.03 -15.21 6.36
CA LYS A 455 -12.28 -15.87 5.97
C LYS A 455 -12.92 -15.13 4.81
N VAL A 456 -13.16 -15.86 3.73
CA VAL A 456 -13.94 -15.35 2.58
C VAL A 456 -15.42 -15.37 2.97
N ASP A 457 -16.11 -14.27 2.71
CA ASP A 457 -17.55 -14.11 2.91
C ASP A 457 -18.33 -14.51 1.65
N GLU A 458 -17.89 -13.99 0.51
CA GLU A 458 -18.59 -14.18 -0.75
C GLU A 458 -17.62 -14.19 -1.93
N VAL A 459 -18.01 -14.91 -2.97
CA VAL A 459 -17.27 -15.02 -4.23
C VAL A 459 -18.17 -14.61 -5.38
N PHE A 460 -17.63 -13.79 -6.28
CA PHE A 460 -18.29 -13.29 -7.49
C PHE A 460 -17.61 -13.88 -8.70
N GLU A 461 -18.36 -14.67 -9.48
CA GLU A 461 -17.86 -15.26 -10.70
C GLU A 461 -18.08 -14.31 -11.89
N PRO A 462 -17.13 -14.25 -12.86
CA PRO A 462 -17.28 -13.45 -14.05
C PRO A 462 -18.40 -13.98 -14.95
N ASN A 463 -19.18 -13.07 -15.53
CA ASN A 463 -20.13 -13.37 -16.58
C ASN A 463 -19.46 -13.15 -17.95
N ASN A 464 -19.29 -14.22 -18.74
CA ASN A 464 -18.61 -14.15 -20.03
C ASN A 464 -19.27 -13.23 -21.05
N GLU A 465 -20.61 -13.12 -21.05
CA GLU A 465 -21.34 -12.24 -21.95
C GLU A 465 -21.07 -10.77 -21.59
N ASN A 466 -21.17 -10.44 -20.31
CA ASN A 466 -20.84 -9.09 -19.79
C ASN A 466 -19.36 -8.75 -20.07
N HIS A 467 -18.45 -9.68 -19.82
CA HIS A 467 -17.03 -9.49 -20.11
C HIS A 467 -16.81 -9.13 -21.58
N GLY A 468 -17.43 -9.86 -22.51
CA GLY A 468 -17.33 -9.57 -23.94
C GLY A 468 -17.81 -8.16 -24.33
N LEU A 469 -18.85 -7.64 -23.64
CA LEU A 469 -19.30 -6.26 -23.81
C LEU A 469 -18.30 -5.27 -23.21
N TYR A 470 -17.79 -5.52 -22.00
CA TYR A 470 -16.82 -4.66 -21.34
C TYR A 470 -15.49 -4.57 -22.11
N GLU A 471 -15.01 -5.63 -22.73
CA GLU A 471 -13.80 -5.62 -23.59
C GLU A 471 -13.99 -4.67 -24.80
N GLN A 472 -15.19 -4.59 -25.38
CA GLN A 472 -15.48 -3.64 -26.46
C GLN A 472 -15.38 -2.19 -25.96
N TYR A 473 -15.98 -1.86 -24.81
CA TYR A 473 -15.89 -0.52 -24.21
C TYR A 473 -14.46 -0.21 -23.75
N TYR A 474 -13.76 -1.18 -23.16
CA TYR A 474 -12.38 -1.02 -22.73
C TYR A 474 -11.44 -0.72 -23.90
N SER A 475 -11.64 -1.33 -25.07
CA SER A 475 -10.82 -1.05 -26.25
C SER A 475 -10.91 0.43 -26.70
N VAL A 476 -12.07 1.07 -26.49
CA VAL A 476 -12.24 2.51 -26.73
C VAL A 476 -11.65 3.33 -25.59
N TYR A 477 -11.84 2.89 -24.33
CA TYR A 477 -11.27 3.53 -23.15
C TYR A 477 -9.73 3.62 -23.24
N GLU A 478 -9.05 2.52 -23.57
CA GLU A 478 -7.56 2.47 -23.71
C GLU A 478 -7.02 3.51 -24.71
N ALA A 479 -7.81 3.87 -25.73
CA ALA A 479 -7.43 4.86 -26.72
C ALA A 479 -7.53 6.31 -26.23
N ILE A 480 -8.36 6.60 -25.18
CA ILE A 480 -8.68 7.98 -24.76
C ILE A 480 -7.43 8.74 -24.32
N TYR A 481 -6.52 8.11 -23.57
CA TYR A 481 -5.28 8.76 -23.12
C TYR A 481 -4.51 9.39 -24.28
N LYS A 482 -4.24 8.63 -25.34
CA LYS A 482 -3.51 9.12 -26.52
C LYS A 482 -4.21 10.26 -27.22
N GLN A 483 -5.55 10.25 -27.22
CA GLN A 483 -6.37 11.28 -27.90
C GLN A 483 -6.51 12.56 -27.08
N THR A 484 -6.41 12.49 -25.75
CA THR A 484 -6.63 13.61 -24.84
C THR A 484 -5.36 14.21 -24.26
N LYS A 485 -4.22 13.51 -24.34
CA LYS A 485 -2.93 13.96 -23.78
C LYS A 485 -2.54 15.36 -24.24
N GLN A 486 -2.51 15.60 -25.55
CA GLN A 486 -2.13 16.90 -26.11
C GLN A 486 -3.15 17.98 -25.74
N LEU A 487 -4.45 17.69 -25.82
CA LEU A 487 -5.51 18.62 -25.43
C LEU A 487 -5.38 19.06 -23.96
N THR A 488 -5.04 18.11 -23.07
CA THR A 488 -4.82 18.40 -21.66
C THR A 488 -3.61 19.30 -21.45
N ALA A 489 -2.50 19.02 -22.13
CA ALA A 489 -1.29 19.84 -22.08
C ALA A 489 -1.54 21.28 -22.58
N ASP A 490 -2.28 21.44 -23.67
CA ASP A 490 -2.67 22.74 -24.21
C ASP A 490 -3.54 23.54 -23.21
N LEU A 491 -4.52 22.88 -22.58
CA LEU A 491 -5.38 23.51 -21.55
C LEU A 491 -4.55 23.97 -20.34
N LEU A 492 -3.62 23.15 -19.85
CA LEU A 492 -2.77 23.52 -18.72
C LEU A 492 -1.87 24.71 -19.02
N THR A 493 -1.44 24.87 -20.29
CA THR A 493 -0.63 26.03 -20.71
C THR A 493 -1.43 27.34 -20.67
N ILE A 494 -2.76 27.28 -20.83
CA ILE A 494 -3.62 28.46 -20.81
C ILE A 494 -4.03 28.82 -19.38
N THR A 495 -4.11 27.82 -18.49
CA THR A 495 -4.59 27.99 -17.10
C THR A 495 -3.49 28.33 -16.11
N ASN A 496 -2.22 28.13 -16.44
CA ASN A 496 -1.02 28.54 -15.70
C ASN A 496 -0.45 29.84 -16.24
#